data_dcfb8d3c062e224d609ddf4ba5c04bdb
#
_entry.id   dcfb8d3c062e224d609ddf4ba5c04bdb
#
_cell.length_a   1.000
_cell.length_b   1.000
_cell.length_c   1.000
_cell.angle_alpha   90.00
_cell.angle_beta   90.00
_cell.angle_gamma   90.00
#
_symmetry.space_group_name_H-M   'P 1'
#
loop_
_entity.id
_entity.type
_entity.pdbx_description
1 polymer ?
#
loop_
_entity_poly.entity_id
_entity_poly.type
_entity_poly.pdbx_seq_one_letter_code
_entity_poly.pdbx_strand_id
1 'polypeptide(L)'
;MNNARHVVAIAAPIGGGKSALAQALAATLGESGTLAFDDYEVATQMSPQQLQAWLREGANFASLSAPGLARALFALRNGDAVTSADGQALAISRHLVFEMPLGRSWPATAQAIDTLIWIDVSLDLALARRMQEWTADLLQQQPAQMQQGLRWLHDYLDQYTRVIHAVLAVQRKTVRPQADLILDGSKPVEMLVAEAVEFLRRRMAT
;
A
#
# COMPACT_ATOMS: atom_id res chain seq x y z
N MET A 1 2.83 9.33 -30.11
CA MET A 1 2.64 9.94 -28.77
C MET A 1 2.62 8.81 -27.76
N ASN A 2 3.48 8.87 -26.76
CA ASN A 2 3.54 7.80 -25.74
C ASN A 2 2.28 7.85 -24.89
N ASN A 3 1.36 6.90 -25.07
CA ASN A 3 0.05 6.85 -24.41
C ASN A 3 0.12 6.13 -23.05
N ALA A 4 1.32 6.08 -22.46
CA ALA A 4 1.52 5.45 -21.15
C ALA A 4 0.80 6.24 -20.05
N ARG A 5 0.06 5.50 -19.19
CA ARG A 5 -0.65 6.08 -18.05
C ARG A 5 0.35 6.51 -16.98
N HIS A 6 0.04 7.60 -16.31
CA HIS A 6 0.84 8.06 -15.19
C HIS A 6 0.54 7.21 -13.93
N VAL A 7 1.55 6.56 -13.41
CA VAL A 7 1.45 5.69 -12.23
C VAL A 7 1.83 6.46 -10.97
N VAL A 8 0.85 6.64 -10.10
CA VAL A 8 1.02 7.26 -8.78
C VAL A 8 1.01 6.16 -7.72
N ALA A 9 2.18 5.82 -7.19
CA ALA A 9 2.30 4.85 -6.10
C ALA A 9 2.11 5.53 -4.75
N ILE A 10 1.36 4.89 -3.86
CA ILE A 10 1.14 5.32 -2.48
C ILE A 10 1.73 4.28 -1.54
N ALA A 11 2.64 4.72 -0.68
CA ALA A 11 3.30 3.91 0.33
C ALA A 11 3.06 4.46 1.74
N ALA A 12 2.85 3.57 2.68
CA ALA A 12 2.74 3.86 4.11
C ALA A 12 2.87 2.54 4.91
N PRO A 13 3.07 2.58 6.22
CA PRO A 13 2.93 1.40 7.06
C PRO A 13 1.47 0.89 7.06
N ILE A 14 1.26 -0.34 7.56
CA ILE A 14 -0.09 -0.87 7.79
C ILE A 14 -0.86 0.07 8.74
N GLY A 15 -2.13 0.33 8.45
CA GLY A 15 -2.94 1.33 9.18
C GLY A 15 -2.58 2.79 8.85
N GLY A 16 -1.65 3.02 7.92
CA GLY A 16 -1.20 4.37 7.54
C GLY A 16 -2.13 5.12 6.58
N GLY A 17 -3.25 4.53 6.15
CA GLY A 17 -4.25 5.20 5.31
C GLY A 17 -4.01 5.11 3.81
N LYS A 18 -3.18 4.15 3.32
CA LYS A 18 -2.91 3.96 1.88
C LYS A 18 -4.19 3.80 1.06
N SER A 19 -5.06 2.88 1.45
CA SER A 19 -6.28 2.55 0.72
C SER A 19 -7.27 3.71 0.71
N ALA A 20 -7.42 4.39 1.84
CA ALA A 20 -8.27 5.58 1.93
C ALA A 20 -7.79 6.70 1.00
N LEU A 21 -6.47 6.98 1.00
CA LEU A 21 -5.91 7.98 0.09
C LEU A 21 -6.01 7.52 -1.37
N ALA A 22 -5.73 6.23 -1.67
CA ALA A 22 -5.78 5.72 -3.04
C ALA A 22 -7.17 5.85 -3.64
N GLN A 23 -8.21 5.43 -2.92
CA GLN A 23 -9.61 5.53 -3.36
C GLN A 23 -10.03 6.99 -3.55
N ALA A 24 -9.77 7.85 -2.58
CA ALA A 24 -10.15 9.25 -2.64
C ALA A 24 -9.40 10.02 -3.73
N LEU A 25 -8.11 9.73 -3.92
CA LEU A 25 -7.29 10.32 -4.98
C LEU A 25 -7.76 9.87 -6.36
N ALA A 26 -8.02 8.57 -6.55
CA ALA A 26 -8.54 8.03 -7.79
C ALA A 26 -9.89 8.67 -8.16
N ALA A 27 -10.81 8.79 -7.20
CA ALA A 27 -12.09 9.46 -7.40
C ALA A 27 -11.93 10.94 -7.79
N THR A 28 -10.96 11.64 -7.18
CA THR A 28 -10.72 13.08 -7.46
C THR A 28 -10.04 13.32 -8.80
N LEU A 29 -9.11 12.43 -9.19
CA LEU A 29 -8.40 12.56 -10.49
C LEU A 29 -9.32 12.27 -11.68
N GLY A 30 -10.40 11.52 -11.49
CA GLY A 30 -11.28 11.06 -12.57
C GLY A 30 -10.54 10.17 -13.56
N GLU A 31 -11.25 9.40 -14.37
CA GLU A 31 -10.64 8.51 -15.38
C GLU A 31 -9.42 7.71 -14.87
N SER A 32 -9.49 7.27 -13.62
CA SER A 32 -8.42 6.57 -12.92
C SER A 32 -8.95 5.29 -12.28
N GLY A 33 -8.04 4.38 -11.96
CA GLY A 33 -8.35 3.17 -11.21
C GLY A 33 -7.28 2.88 -10.18
N THR A 34 -7.54 1.92 -9.32
CA THR A 34 -6.62 1.49 -8.26
C THR A 34 -6.10 0.09 -8.54
N LEU A 35 -4.83 -0.14 -8.21
CA LEU A 35 -4.19 -1.45 -8.16
C LEU A 35 -3.55 -1.58 -6.77
N ALA A 36 -3.75 -2.69 -6.08
CA ALA A 36 -3.17 -2.90 -4.76
C ALA A 36 -2.16 -4.05 -4.77
N PHE A 37 -1.04 -3.84 -4.07
CA PHE A 37 -0.03 -4.88 -3.82
C PHE A 37 -0.62 -6.06 -3.06
N ASP A 38 -1.46 -5.78 -2.07
CA ASP A 38 -2.03 -6.78 -1.17
C ASP A 38 -2.93 -7.80 -1.91
N ASP A 39 -3.48 -7.45 -3.09
CA ASP A 39 -4.28 -8.36 -3.93
C ASP A 39 -3.43 -9.45 -4.61
N TYR A 40 -2.11 -9.27 -4.67
CA TYR A 40 -1.16 -10.17 -5.35
C TYR A 40 -0.11 -10.75 -4.41
N GLU A 41 -0.11 -10.28 -3.17
CA GLU A 41 0.96 -10.55 -2.24
C GLU A 41 0.83 -11.93 -1.60
N VAL A 42 1.96 -12.63 -1.50
CA VAL A 42 2.13 -13.87 -0.74
C VAL A 42 3.11 -13.72 0.43
N ALA A 43 3.67 -12.53 0.66
CA ALA A 43 4.65 -12.29 1.72
C ALA A 43 4.03 -12.34 3.13
N THR A 44 2.73 -12.08 3.26
CA THR A 44 1.97 -12.30 4.51
C THR A 44 1.92 -13.76 4.94
N GLN A 45 2.33 -14.68 4.06
CA GLN A 45 2.46 -16.11 4.38
C GLN A 45 3.78 -16.45 5.08
N MET A 46 4.69 -15.48 5.23
CA MET A 46 5.93 -15.69 5.97
C MET A 46 5.64 -15.87 7.47
N SER A 47 6.17 -16.95 8.04
CA SER A 47 6.12 -17.15 9.49
C SER A 47 6.92 -16.06 10.23
N PRO A 48 6.66 -15.81 11.51
CA PRO A 48 7.46 -14.87 12.31
C PRO A 48 8.97 -15.18 12.28
N GLN A 49 9.32 -16.47 12.24
CA GLN A 49 10.71 -16.90 12.15
C GLN A 49 11.35 -16.55 10.80
N GLN A 50 10.60 -16.69 9.70
CA GLN A 50 11.06 -16.30 8.37
C GLN A 50 11.22 -14.77 8.27
N LEU A 51 10.30 -13.99 8.84
CA LEU A 51 10.44 -12.52 8.91
C LEU A 51 11.65 -12.09 9.74
N GLN A 52 11.92 -12.76 10.86
CA GLN A 52 13.13 -12.49 11.66
C GLN A 52 14.41 -12.85 10.91
N ALA A 53 14.43 -13.96 10.18
CA ALA A 53 15.56 -14.35 9.34
C ALA A 53 15.78 -13.32 8.22
N TRP A 54 14.72 -12.93 7.52
CA TRP A 54 14.74 -11.91 6.47
C TRP A 54 15.30 -10.56 6.99
N LEU A 55 14.89 -10.11 8.18
CA LEU A 55 15.44 -8.90 8.82
C LEU A 55 16.93 -9.01 9.10
N ARG A 56 17.38 -10.18 9.64
CA ARG A 56 18.80 -10.42 9.93
C ARG A 56 19.68 -10.49 8.68
N GLU A 57 19.11 -10.92 7.57
CA GLU A 57 19.74 -11.01 6.25
C GLU A 57 19.75 -9.68 5.48
N GLY A 58 19.34 -8.59 6.14
CA GLY A 58 19.38 -7.25 5.56
C GLY A 58 18.08 -6.78 4.91
N ALA A 59 16.98 -7.48 5.13
CA ALA A 59 15.63 -7.09 4.69
C ALA A 59 15.54 -6.79 3.19
N ASN A 60 15.98 -7.71 2.36
CA ASN A 60 15.97 -7.56 0.91
C ASN A 60 14.54 -7.60 0.35
N PHE A 61 13.97 -6.45 0.02
CA PHE A 61 12.62 -6.37 -0.56
C PHE A 61 12.49 -7.10 -1.92
N ALA A 62 13.57 -7.27 -2.67
CA ALA A 62 13.54 -7.99 -3.93
C ALA A 62 13.22 -9.49 -3.76
N SER A 63 13.40 -10.05 -2.56
CA SER A 63 13.06 -11.45 -2.25
C SER A 63 11.56 -11.65 -1.97
N LEU A 64 10.79 -10.58 -1.78
CA LEU A 64 9.34 -10.67 -1.56
C LEU A 64 8.63 -11.03 -2.86
N SER A 65 7.59 -11.85 -2.78
CA SER A 65 6.88 -12.38 -3.93
C SER A 65 5.46 -11.78 -4.02
N ALA A 66 5.14 -11.24 -5.20
CA ALA A 66 3.78 -10.83 -5.58
C ALA A 66 3.54 -11.25 -7.03
N PRO A 67 3.24 -12.56 -7.27
CA PRO A 67 3.13 -13.10 -8.61
C PRO A 67 2.05 -12.40 -9.42
N GLY A 68 2.37 -12.00 -10.66
CA GLY A 68 1.43 -11.35 -11.56
C GLY A 68 1.29 -9.84 -11.38
N LEU A 69 1.64 -9.27 -10.23
CA LEU A 69 1.50 -7.82 -9.97
C LEU A 69 2.25 -6.96 -10.99
N ALA A 70 3.52 -7.27 -11.25
CA ALA A 70 4.30 -6.51 -12.23
C ALA A 70 3.67 -6.58 -13.62
N ARG A 71 3.19 -7.76 -14.05
CA ARG A 71 2.49 -7.94 -15.33
C ARG A 71 1.21 -7.09 -15.38
N ALA A 72 0.39 -7.13 -14.34
CA ALA A 72 -0.82 -6.34 -14.25
C ALA A 72 -0.53 -4.83 -14.32
N LEU A 73 0.46 -4.37 -13.55
CA LEU A 73 0.88 -2.97 -13.55
C LEU A 73 1.34 -2.49 -14.93
N PHE A 74 2.21 -3.25 -15.60
CA PHE A 74 2.69 -2.88 -16.94
C PHE A 74 1.60 -2.94 -18.01
N ALA A 75 0.70 -3.92 -17.95
CA ALA A 75 -0.45 -4.00 -18.86
C ALA A 75 -1.35 -2.76 -18.70
N LEU A 76 -1.75 -2.44 -17.47
CA LEU A 76 -2.56 -1.26 -17.17
C LEU A 76 -1.86 0.05 -17.58
N ARG A 77 -0.55 0.17 -17.33
CA ARG A 77 0.23 1.34 -17.74
C ARG A 77 0.22 1.52 -19.27
N ASN A 78 0.25 0.43 -20.03
CA ASN A 78 0.21 0.45 -21.49
C ASN A 78 -1.21 0.63 -22.05
N GLY A 79 -2.24 0.50 -21.23
CA GLY A 79 -3.62 0.69 -21.61
C GLY A 79 -4.40 -0.59 -21.85
N ASP A 80 -3.81 -1.72 -21.57
CA ASP A 80 -4.48 -2.99 -21.64
C ASP A 80 -5.40 -3.18 -20.43
N ALA A 81 -6.56 -3.81 -20.62
CA ALA A 81 -7.43 -4.20 -19.52
C ALA A 81 -6.82 -5.42 -18.80
N VAL A 82 -6.96 -5.45 -17.48
CA VAL A 82 -6.55 -6.57 -16.63
C VAL A 82 -7.75 -7.08 -15.87
N THR A 83 -7.87 -8.38 -15.72
CA THR A 83 -8.87 -8.99 -14.85
C THR A 83 -8.30 -9.05 -13.43
N SER A 84 -8.97 -8.40 -12.48
CA SER A 84 -8.65 -8.45 -11.06
C SER A 84 -8.92 -9.83 -10.45
N ALA A 85 -8.44 -10.07 -9.24
CA ALA A 85 -8.61 -11.37 -8.56
C ALA A 85 -10.09 -11.76 -8.34
N ASP A 86 -10.98 -10.77 -8.20
CA ASP A 86 -12.43 -10.93 -8.08
C ASP A 86 -13.16 -11.06 -9.44
N GLY A 87 -12.42 -11.13 -10.55
CA GLY A 87 -12.97 -11.32 -11.90
C GLY A 87 -13.47 -10.04 -12.58
N GLN A 88 -13.28 -8.86 -11.96
CA GLN A 88 -13.67 -7.60 -12.59
C GLN A 88 -12.63 -7.12 -13.60
N ALA A 89 -13.08 -6.55 -14.71
CA ALA A 89 -12.18 -5.92 -15.67
C ALA A 89 -11.73 -4.55 -15.14
N LEU A 90 -10.44 -4.40 -14.91
CA LEU A 90 -9.82 -3.14 -14.55
C LEU A 90 -9.28 -2.50 -15.84
N ALA A 91 -9.86 -1.38 -16.23
CA ALA A 91 -9.40 -0.57 -17.36
C ALA A 91 -9.15 0.85 -16.88
N ILE A 92 -7.99 1.40 -17.25
CA ILE A 92 -7.55 2.70 -16.76
C ILE A 92 -7.28 3.61 -17.95
N SER A 93 -7.89 4.78 -17.96
CA SER A 93 -7.77 5.68 -19.10
C SER A 93 -6.64 6.69 -18.97
N ARG A 94 -6.36 7.23 -17.79
CA ARG A 94 -5.40 8.33 -17.63
C ARG A 94 -4.40 8.14 -16.49
N HIS A 95 -4.88 7.83 -15.29
CA HIS A 95 -4.06 7.69 -14.09
C HIS A 95 -4.25 6.32 -13.45
N LEU A 96 -3.17 5.70 -13.02
CA LEU A 96 -3.19 4.50 -12.19
C LEU A 96 -2.71 4.85 -10.80
N VAL A 97 -3.60 4.73 -9.80
CA VAL A 97 -3.23 4.84 -8.40
C VAL A 97 -2.84 3.46 -7.90
N PHE A 98 -1.60 3.32 -7.45
CA PHE A 98 -0.99 2.05 -7.11
C PHE A 98 -0.68 1.99 -5.61
N GLU A 99 -1.42 1.18 -4.85
CA GLU A 99 -1.10 0.91 -3.46
C GLU A 99 0.14 0.01 -3.39
N MET A 100 1.29 0.59 -3.11
CA MET A 100 2.56 -0.11 -3.11
C MET A 100 3.37 0.19 -1.84
N PRO A 101 3.21 -0.61 -0.78
CA PRO A 101 3.86 -0.37 0.50
C PRO A 101 5.40 -0.35 0.40
N LEU A 102 5.96 -1.03 -0.58
CA LEU A 102 7.41 -1.12 -0.78
C LEU A 102 7.97 -0.01 -1.69
N GLY A 103 7.11 0.83 -2.28
CA GLY A 103 7.51 1.90 -3.18
C GLY A 103 8.42 1.42 -4.30
N ARG A 104 9.48 2.16 -4.58
CA ARG A 104 10.51 1.79 -5.57
C ARG A 104 11.55 0.79 -5.04
N SER A 105 11.45 0.35 -3.78
CA SER A 105 12.36 -0.64 -3.20
C SER A 105 12.10 -2.06 -3.69
N TRP A 106 10.94 -2.30 -4.34
CA TRP A 106 10.66 -3.57 -5.02
C TRP A 106 10.98 -3.45 -6.51
N PRO A 107 12.08 -4.08 -6.99
CA PRO A 107 12.61 -3.84 -8.34
C PRO A 107 11.64 -4.18 -9.46
N ALA A 108 10.75 -5.17 -9.24
CA ALA A 108 9.81 -5.64 -10.26
C ALA A 108 8.85 -4.56 -10.77
N THR A 109 8.54 -3.53 -9.97
CA THR A 109 7.64 -2.43 -10.36
C THR A 109 8.28 -1.05 -10.28
N ALA A 110 9.49 -0.94 -9.76
CA ALA A 110 10.14 0.34 -9.49
C ALA A 110 10.16 1.29 -10.71
N GLN A 111 10.46 0.77 -11.90
CA GLN A 111 10.53 1.55 -13.14
C GLN A 111 9.17 2.01 -13.68
N ALA A 112 8.08 1.40 -13.21
CA ALA A 112 6.74 1.78 -13.61
C ALA A 112 6.15 2.93 -12.76
N ILE A 113 6.78 3.27 -11.63
CA ILE A 113 6.30 4.30 -10.70
C ILE A 113 6.80 5.67 -11.15
N ASP A 114 5.90 6.50 -11.68
CA ASP A 114 6.22 7.87 -12.11
C ASP A 114 6.25 8.83 -10.91
N THR A 115 5.32 8.66 -9.96
CA THR A 115 5.28 9.44 -8.72
C THR A 115 5.11 8.51 -7.52
N LEU A 116 5.95 8.66 -6.52
CA LEU A 116 5.83 7.96 -5.23
C LEU A 116 5.43 8.94 -4.14
N ILE A 117 4.28 8.68 -3.52
CA ILE A 117 3.77 9.40 -2.35
C ILE A 117 3.99 8.54 -1.11
N TRP A 118 4.60 9.11 -0.08
CA TRP A 118 4.72 8.49 1.25
C TRP A 118 3.78 9.19 2.23
N ILE A 119 2.91 8.43 2.91
CA ILE A 119 2.13 8.93 4.04
C ILE A 119 2.97 8.73 5.30
N ASP A 120 3.46 9.82 5.87
CA ASP A 120 4.29 9.81 7.08
C ASP A 120 3.41 9.85 8.32
N VAL A 121 3.24 8.72 8.94
CA VAL A 121 2.45 8.51 10.17
C VAL A 121 3.32 7.76 11.19
N SER A 122 3.17 8.09 12.46
CA SER A 122 3.83 7.32 13.53
C SER A 122 3.26 5.92 13.64
N LEU A 123 4.09 4.94 13.99
CA LEU A 123 3.67 3.53 14.03
C LEU A 123 2.61 3.25 15.11
N ASP A 124 2.60 4.00 16.19
CA ASP A 124 1.59 3.93 17.25
C ASP A 124 0.22 4.40 16.74
N LEU A 125 0.16 5.54 16.02
CA LEU A 125 -1.08 6.04 15.44
C LEU A 125 -1.59 5.10 14.32
N ALA A 126 -0.70 4.60 13.48
CA ALA A 126 -1.05 3.65 12.43
C ALA A 126 -1.61 2.34 13.03
N LEU A 127 -0.95 1.80 14.07
CA LEU A 127 -1.44 0.63 14.80
C LEU A 127 -2.81 0.89 15.44
N ALA A 128 -2.98 2.03 16.12
CA ALA A 128 -4.24 2.37 16.75
C ALA A 128 -5.40 2.41 15.75
N ARG A 129 -5.20 3.05 14.57
CA ARG A 129 -6.19 3.08 13.48
C ARG A 129 -6.54 1.68 13.00
N ARG A 130 -5.53 0.84 12.79
CA ARG A 130 -5.75 -0.54 12.34
C ARG A 130 -6.50 -1.36 13.38
N MET A 131 -6.19 -1.15 14.67
CA MET A 131 -6.93 -1.80 15.77
C MET A 131 -8.39 -1.36 15.82
N GLN A 132 -8.66 -0.07 15.60
CA GLN A 132 -10.05 0.44 15.53
C GLN A 132 -10.84 -0.22 14.41
N GLU A 133 -10.27 -0.34 13.19
CA GLU A 133 -10.91 -1.02 12.07
C GLU A 133 -11.24 -2.47 12.42
N TRP A 134 -10.25 -3.26 12.84
CA TRP A 134 -10.46 -4.69 13.15
C TRP A 134 -11.42 -4.92 14.30
N THR A 135 -11.35 -4.11 15.35
CA THR A 135 -12.26 -4.25 16.47
C THR A 135 -13.68 -3.83 16.11
N ALA A 136 -13.87 -2.83 15.25
CA ALA A 136 -15.19 -2.48 14.72
C ALA A 136 -15.80 -3.63 13.92
N ASP A 137 -15.01 -4.30 13.07
CA ASP A 137 -15.46 -5.48 12.31
C ASP A 137 -15.83 -6.65 13.26
N LEU A 138 -15.01 -6.89 14.28
CA LEU A 138 -15.28 -7.96 15.27
C LEU A 138 -16.57 -7.72 16.05
N LEU A 139 -16.88 -6.47 16.38
CA LEU A 139 -18.12 -6.12 17.11
C LEU A 139 -19.40 -6.40 16.30
N GLN A 140 -19.30 -6.56 14.98
CA GLN A 140 -20.43 -6.91 14.10
C GLN A 140 -20.60 -8.44 13.93
N GLN A 141 -19.66 -9.23 14.44
CA GLN A 141 -19.66 -10.68 14.23
C GLN A 141 -20.45 -11.45 15.31
N GLN A 142 -20.81 -12.68 15.00
CA GLN A 142 -21.41 -13.61 15.96
C GLN A 142 -20.39 -13.95 17.07
N PRO A 143 -20.83 -14.26 18.31
CA PRO A 143 -19.94 -14.46 19.45
C PRO A 143 -18.80 -15.47 19.22
N ALA A 144 -19.06 -16.57 18.51
CA ALA A 144 -18.02 -17.57 18.22
C ALA A 144 -16.94 -17.02 17.27
N GLN A 145 -17.34 -16.27 16.23
CA GLN A 145 -16.44 -15.63 15.28
C GLN A 145 -15.65 -14.50 15.95
N MET A 146 -16.32 -13.69 16.80
CA MET A 146 -15.69 -12.65 17.59
C MET A 146 -14.60 -13.23 18.50
N GLN A 147 -14.86 -14.35 19.18
CA GLN A 147 -13.85 -15.00 20.02
C GLN A 147 -12.63 -15.47 19.21
N GLN A 148 -12.85 -16.03 18.03
CA GLN A 148 -11.75 -16.41 17.12
C GLN A 148 -10.96 -15.19 16.65
N GLY A 149 -11.64 -14.12 16.28
CA GLY A 149 -11.03 -12.87 15.85
C GLY A 149 -10.20 -12.21 16.96
N LEU A 150 -10.67 -12.26 18.23
CA LEU A 150 -9.91 -11.76 19.38
C LEU A 150 -8.63 -12.57 19.61
N ARG A 151 -8.66 -13.89 19.43
CA ARG A 151 -7.42 -14.72 19.51
C ARG A 151 -6.44 -14.34 18.41
N TRP A 152 -6.92 -14.24 17.17
CA TRP A 152 -6.09 -13.77 16.05
C TRP A 152 -5.48 -12.40 16.31
N LEU A 153 -6.27 -11.45 16.84
CA LEU A 153 -5.81 -10.11 17.20
C LEU A 153 -4.72 -10.14 18.27
N HIS A 154 -4.90 -10.99 19.29
CA HIS A 154 -3.90 -11.21 20.34
C HIS A 154 -2.58 -11.71 19.74
N ASP A 155 -2.65 -12.73 18.88
CA ASP A 155 -1.47 -13.32 18.22
C ASP A 155 -0.80 -12.29 17.27
N TYR A 156 -1.58 -11.47 16.57
CA TYR A 156 -1.05 -10.38 15.76
C TYR A 156 -0.27 -9.37 16.60
N LEU A 157 -0.81 -8.93 17.73
CA LEU A 157 -0.15 -7.97 18.62
C LEU A 157 1.15 -8.53 19.22
N ASP A 158 1.16 -9.81 19.57
CA ASP A 158 2.39 -10.49 19.99
C ASP A 158 3.44 -10.49 18.87
N GLN A 159 3.05 -10.81 17.63
CA GLN A 159 3.94 -10.73 16.47
C GLN A 159 4.36 -9.28 16.16
N TYR A 160 3.46 -8.31 16.34
CA TYR A 160 3.77 -6.91 16.12
C TYR A 160 4.95 -6.46 16.99
N THR A 161 4.92 -6.78 18.28
CA THR A 161 5.99 -6.43 19.20
C THR A 161 7.30 -7.20 18.92
N ARG A 162 7.20 -8.44 18.47
CA ARG A 162 8.37 -9.31 18.23
C ARG A 162 9.08 -9.05 16.89
N VAL A 163 8.34 -8.72 15.84
CA VAL A 163 8.93 -8.64 14.49
C VAL A 163 8.30 -7.58 13.59
N ILE A 164 6.96 -7.41 13.55
CA ILE A 164 6.31 -6.56 12.56
C ILE A 164 6.75 -5.09 12.72
N HIS A 165 6.84 -4.60 13.96
CA HIS A 165 7.32 -3.25 14.23
C HIS A 165 8.72 -2.98 13.61
N ALA A 166 9.64 -3.95 13.70
CA ALA A 166 10.97 -3.83 13.09
C ALA A 166 10.90 -3.83 11.55
N VAL A 167 10.03 -4.67 10.96
CA VAL A 167 9.77 -4.67 9.50
C VAL A 167 9.27 -3.30 9.03
N LEU A 168 8.31 -2.71 9.75
CA LEU A 168 7.76 -1.39 9.43
C LEU A 168 8.78 -0.27 9.60
N ALA A 169 9.67 -0.38 10.60
CA ALA A 169 10.77 0.57 10.78
C ALA A 169 11.77 0.51 9.60
N VAL A 170 12.09 -0.70 9.11
CA VAL A 170 12.93 -0.88 7.91
C VAL A 170 12.21 -0.35 6.68
N GLN A 171 10.93 -0.64 6.49
CA GLN A 171 10.12 -0.09 5.40
C GLN A 171 10.20 1.44 5.38
N ARG A 172 9.94 2.11 6.51
CA ARG A 172 10.03 3.57 6.62
C ARG A 172 11.41 4.09 6.26
N LYS A 173 12.46 3.46 6.80
CA LYS A 173 13.86 3.85 6.54
C LYS A 173 14.23 3.72 5.07
N THR A 174 13.68 2.73 4.37
CA THR A 174 14.07 2.40 2.99
C THR A 174 13.18 3.10 1.95
N VAL A 175 11.87 3.17 2.17
CA VAL A 175 10.90 3.67 1.17
C VAL A 175 10.70 5.17 1.27
N ARG A 176 10.54 5.72 2.47
CA ARG A 176 10.28 7.15 2.69
C ARG A 176 11.27 8.09 1.99
N PRO A 177 12.59 7.83 2.01
CA PRO A 177 13.56 8.72 1.33
C PRO A 177 13.45 8.74 -0.20
N GLN A 178 12.74 7.77 -0.79
CA GLN A 178 12.53 7.67 -2.25
C GLN A 178 11.25 8.40 -2.70
N ALA A 179 10.45 8.92 -1.77
CA ALA A 179 9.19 9.57 -2.08
C ALA A 179 9.41 10.93 -2.76
N ASP A 180 8.62 11.18 -3.81
CA ASP A 180 8.54 12.48 -4.48
C ASP A 180 7.71 13.47 -3.67
N LEU A 181 6.75 12.96 -2.88
CA LEU A 181 5.90 13.72 -1.97
C LEU A 181 5.76 12.98 -0.64
N ILE A 182 5.93 13.70 0.47
CA ILE A 182 5.69 13.19 1.82
C ILE A 182 4.50 13.94 2.39
N LEU A 183 3.46 13.19 2.73
CA LEU A 183 2.22 13.72 3.33
C LEU A 183 2.20 13.46 4.83
N ASP A 184 1.71 14.40 5.60
CA ASP A 184 1.50 14.26 7.05
C ASP A 184 0.28 13.38 7.32
N GLY A 185 0.51 12.10 7.59
CA GLY A 185 -0.53 11.10 7.83
C GLY A 185 -1.36 11.31 9.11
N SER A 186 -1.06 12.31 9.93
CA SER A 186 -1.92 12.71 11.05
C SER A 186 -3.15 13.52 10.62
N LYS A 187 -3.10 14.13 9.43
CA LYS A 187 -4.16 14.96 8.87
C LYS A 187 -5.32 14.14 8.31
N PRO A 188 -6.52 14.75 8.18
CA PRO A 188 -7.65 14.14 7.47
C PRO A 188 -7.32 13.79 6.02
N VAL A 189 -7.96 12.75 5.48
CA VAL A 189 -7.68 12.24 4.12
C VAL A 189 -7.96 13.28 3.04
N GLU A 190 -8.96 14.16 3.24
CA GLU A 190 -9.32 15.23 2.31
C GLU A 190 -8.16 16.23 2.13
N MET A 191 -7.42 16.52 3.19
CA MET A 191 -6.23 17.37 3.13
C MET A 191 -5.09 16.69 2.39
N LEU A 192 -4.89 15.39 2.62
CA LEU A 192 -3.88 14.60 1.92
C LEU A 192 -4.18 14.54 0.42
N VAL A 193 -5.45 14.36 0.05
CA VAL A 193 -5.89 14.38 -1.36
C VAL A 193 -5.61 15.74 -1.99
N ALA A 194 -5.96 16.83 -1.32
CA ALA A 194 -5.74 18.19 -1.84
C ALA A 194 -4.25 18.45 -2.10
N GLU A 195 -3.37 18.11 -1.15
CA GLU A 195 -1.91 18.24 -1.30
C GLU A 195 -1.37 17.36 -2.44
N ALA A 196 -1.85 16.10 -2.55
CA ALA A 196 -1.43 15.18 -3.60
C ALA A 196 -1.85 15.67 -5.01
N VAL A 197 -3.10 16.13 -5.16
CA VAL A 197 -3.62 16.65 -6.44
C VAL A 197 -2.86 17.90 -6.86
N GLU A 198 -2.58 18.82 -5.93
CA GLU A 198 -1.81 20.03 -6.23
C GLU A 198 -0.39 19.69 -6.69
N PHE A 199 0.28 18.76 -6.00
CA PHE A 199 1.60 18.28 -6.39
C PHE A 199 1.60 17.64 -7.79
N LEU A 200 0.65 16.74 -8.06
CA LEU A 200 0.53 16.05 -9.35
C LEU A 200 0.26 17.03 -10.49
N ARG A 201 -0.62 18.03 -10.30
CA ARG A 201 -0.89 19.07 -11.30
C ARG A 201 0.36 19.86 -11.68
N ARG A 202 1.16 20.27 -10.69
CA ARG A 202 2.42 20.99 -10.93
C ARG A 202 3.41 20.13 -11.71
N ARG A 203 3.55 18.85 -11.35
CA ARG A 203 4.50 17.93 -11.98
C ARG A 203 4.13 17.57 -13.42
N MET A 204 2.84 17.51 -13.74
CA MET A 204 2.35 17.22 -15.09
C MET A 204 2.32 18.46 -16.01
N ALA A 205 2.43 19.66 -15.46
CA ALA A 205 2.48 20.91 -16.24
C ALA A 205 3.91 21.27 -16.71
N THR A 206 4.92 20.55 -16.21
CA THR A 206 6.34 20.71 -16.54
C THR A 206 6.78 19.68 -17.57
#